data_da910c3f50edf9edc69ee8ed39327ca6
#
_entry.id   da910c3f50edf9edc69ee8ed39327ca6
#
_cell.length_a   1.000
_cell.length_b   1.000
_cell.length_c   1.000
_cell.angle_alpha   90.00
_cell.angle_beta   90.00
_cell.angle_gamma   90.00
#
_symmetry.space_group_name_H-M   'P 1'
#
loop_
_entity.id
_entity.type
_entity.pdbx_description
1 polymer ?
#
loop_
_entity_poly.entity_id
_entity_poly.type
_entity_poly.pdbx_seq_one_letter_code
_entity_poly.pdbx_strand_id
1 'polypeptide(L)'
;PCIECNRHIKFDLFVERATMLGFDRIATGHYARLEHVADGSLRLRRGVDDQKDQSYVLHMVGQRVLERLSLPIGGWTKPDLRAEAERRGLLTAAKPDSQDVCFITKSGGRAAFLSDRGGLTPGVIVDESGVAVGTVPATELVTIGQRKGLDVSGMGEPHFVLDVDLAESVVTIGPRRSLQIRHTPFRDPVWASEPHVGPALVQASAHGRALPAHVGPDRVEWMAERDRVAPGQSLVFYDGDLVIGGAIAD
;
A
#
# COMPACT_ATOMS: atom_id res chain seq x y z
N PRO A 1 4.45 2.32 -5.15
CA PRO A 1 5.82 2.03 -5.63
C PRO A 1 6.50 0.90 -4.84
N CYS A 2 6.32 0.80 -3.50
CA CYS A 2 6.98 -0.24 -2.69
C CYS A 2 6.55 -1.65 -3.06
N ILE A 3 5.30 -1.87 -3.44
CA ILE A 3 4.77 -3.16 -3.87
C ILE A 3 5.45 -3.59 -5.18
N GLU A 4 5.48 -2.72 -6.19
CA GLU A 4 6.14 -3.00 -7.46
C GLU A 4 7.66 -3.17 -7.31
N CYS A 5 8.29 -2.36 -6.46
CA CYS A 5 9.70 -2.54 -6.12
C CYS A 5 9.96 -3.90 -5.45
N ASN A 6 9.12 -4.33 -4.52
CA ASN A 6 9.24 -5.64 -3.90
C ASN A 6 9.03 -6.75 -4.94
N ARG A 7 7.98 -6.65 -5.77
CA ARG A 7 7.68 -7.65 -6.80
C ARG A 7 8.82 -7.80 -7.79
N HIS A 8 9.17 -6.74 -8.51
CA HIS A 8 10.05 -6.82 -9.68
C HIS A 8 11.54 -6.70 -9.34
N ILE A 9 11.92 -5.83 -8.42
CA ILE A 9 13.33 -5.56 -8.14
C ILE A 9 13.86 -6.45 -7.03
N LYS A 10 13.22 -6.43 -5.85
CA LYS A 10 13.76 -7.15 -4.70
C LYS A 10 13.54 -8.66 -4.80
N PHE A 11 12.43 -9.12 -5.36
CA PHE A 11 12.11 -10.54 -5.33
C PHE A 11 12.30 -11.23 -6.69
N ASP A 12 11.90 -10.65 -7.82
CA ASP A 12 12.16 -11.29 -9.10
C ASP A 12 13.66 -11.25 -9.45
N LEU A 13 14.23 -10.05 -9.61
CA LEU A 13 15.62 -9.90 -10.03
C LEU A 13 16.63 -10.36 -8.98
N PHE A 14 16.36 -10.07 -7.69
CA PHE A 14 17.31 -10.43 -6.63
C PHE A 14 17.34 -11.93 -6.35
N VAL A 15 16.16 -12.61 -6.39
CA VAL A 15 16.10 -14.08 -6.27
C VAL A 15 16.79 -14.74 -7.47
N GLU A 16 16.55 -14.25 -8.69
CA GLU A 16 17.24 -14.75 -9.88
C GLU A 16 18.75 -14.61 -9.73
N ARG A 17 19.24 -13.44 -9.36
CA ARG A 17 20.67 -13.18 -9.17
C ARG A 17 21.27 -14.05 -8.08
N ALA A 18 20.60 -14.21 -6.94
CA ALA A 18 21.04 -15.09 -5.86
C ALA A 18 21.15 -16.55 -6.33
N THR A 19 20.15 -17.01 -7.10
CA THR A 19 20.18 -18.36 -7.69
C THR A 19 21.36 -18.55 -8.64
N MET A 20 21.65 -17.60 -9.53
CA MET A 20 22.81 -17.65 -10.42
C MET A 20 24.15 -17.69 -9.68
N LEU A 21 24.19 -17.11 -8.48
CA LEU A 21 25.38 -17.13 -7.59
C LEU A 21 25.45 -18.37 -6.70
N GLY A 22 24.51 -19.31 -6.83
CA GLY A 22 24.48 -20.56 -6.08
C GLY A 22 23.89 -20.46 -4.68
N PHE A 23 23.15 -19.39 -4.36
CA PHE A 23 22.44 -19.29 -3.09
C PHE A 23 21.06 -19.95 -3.17
N ASP A 24 20.72 -20.73 -2.14
CA ASP A 24 19.43 -21.41 -2.04
C ASP A 24 18.31 -20.47 -1.59
N ARG A 25 18.63 -19.49 -0.74
CA ARG A 25 17.67 -18.55 -0.13
C ARG A 25 18.22 -17.14 -0.03
N ILE A 26 17.29 -16.20 0.00
CA ILE A 26 17.55 -14.80 0.36
C ILE A 26 16.84 -14.48 1.67
N ALA A 27 17.46 -13.65 2.50
CA ALA A 27 16.84 -13.15 3.73
C ALA A 27 16.58 -11.65 3.61
N THR A 28 15.43 -11.21 4.07
CA THR A 28 15.07 -9.78 4.10
C THR A 28 14.48 -9.36 5.43
N GLY A 29 14.68 -8.09 5.78
CA GLY A 29 14.20 -7.50 7.03
C GLY A 29 12.73 -7.05 6.98
N HIS A 30 11.85 -7.78 6.30
CA HIS A 30 10.43 -7.48 6.32
C HIS A 30 9.75 -8.11 7.54
N TYR A 31 8.88 -7.35 8.17
CA TYR A 31 8.02 -7.80 9.27
C TYR A 31 6.81 -8.54 8.71
N ALA A 32 7.03 -9.76 8.29
CA ALA A 32 6.00 -10.70 7.86
C ALA A 32 6.50 -12.13 8.15
N ARG A 33 5.61 -13.10 8.17
CA ARG A 33 5.94 -14.50 8.47
C ARG A 33 5.62 -15.40 7.28
N LEU A 34 6.33 -16.48 7.18
CA LEU A 34 6.04 -17.56 6.23
C LEU A 34 5.59 -18.79 7.02
N GLU A 35 4.57 -19.47 6.56
CA GLU A 35 4.05 -20.69 7.16
C GLU A 35 3.71 -21.71 6.08
N HIS A 36 4.06 -22.98 6.34
CA HIS A 36 3.56 -24.10 5.57
C HIS A 36 2.11 -24.39 5.97
N VAL A 37 1.20 -24.35 5.01
CA VAL A 37 -0.18 -24.73 5.23
C VAL A 37 -0.40 -26.21 4.87
N ALA A 38 -1.60 -26.73 5.15
CA ALA A 38 -1.88 -28.16 5.06
C ALA A 38 -1.67 -28.77 3.67
N ASP A 39 -1.77 -27.99 2.60
CA ASP A 39 -1.49 -28.42 1.22
C ASP A 39 0.00 -28.46 0.87
N GLY A 40 0.87 -28.15 1.83
CA GLY A 40 2.35 -28.09 1.69
C GLY A 40 2.88 -26.80 1.07
N SER A 41 2.02 -25.89 0.61
CA SER A 41 2.45 -24.62 0.07
C SER A 41 2.88 -23.65 1.17
N LEU A 42 3.76 -22.69 0.83
CA LEU A 42 4.10 -21.57 1.71
C LEU A 42 3.07 -20.46 1.56
N ARG A 43 2.67 -19.89 2.68
CA ARG A 43 1.78 -18.73 2.75
C ARG A 43 2.45 -17.60 3.52
N LEU A 44 2.11 -16.41 3.09
CA LEU A 44 2.50 -15.18 3.78
C LEU A 44 1.49 -14.88 4.89
N ARG A 45 2.00 -14.57 6.09
CA ARG A 45 1.21 -14.11 7.24
C ARG A 45 1.68 -12.74 7.70
N ARG A 46 0.81 -12.03 8.40
CA ARG A 46 1.18 -10.80 9.09
C ARG A 46 2.35 -11.02 10.06
N GLY A 47 3.17 -10.00 10.23
CA GLY A 47 4.14 -9.94 11.32
C GLY A 47 3.45 -9.94 12.69
N VAL A 48 4.16 -10.34 13.74
CA VAL A 48 3.61 -10.28 15.11
C VAL A 48 3.49 -8.87 15.64
N ASP A 49 4.24 -7.92 15.11
CA ASP A 49 4.13 -6.49 15.42
C ASP A 49 3.14 -5.83 14.44
N ASP A 50 1.91 -5.63 14.87
CA ASP A 50 0.84 -5.04 14.06
C ASP A 50 1.18 -3.64 13.52
N GLN A 51 2.02 -2.88 14.27
CA GLN A 51 2.43 -1.54 13.85
C GLN A 51 3.54 -1.55 12.80
N LYS A 52 4.23 -2.67 12.67
CA LYS A 52 5.35 -2.87 11.73
C LYS A 52 5.05 -3.90 10.64
N ASP A 53 3.88 -4.53 10.67
CA ASP A 53 3.49 -5.52 9.68
C ASP A 53 3.68 -5.00 8.26
N GLN A 54 4.39 -5.79 7.46
CA GLN A 54 4.70 -5.50 6.06
C GLN A 54 4.15 -6.55 5.10
N SER A 55 3.24 -7.41 5.55
CA SER A 55 2.56 -8.39 4.69
C SER A 55 1.82 -7.72 3.53
N TYR A 56 1.27 -6.51 3.78
CA TYR A 56 0.62 -5.68 2.76
C TYR A 56 1.51 -5.43 1.53
N VAL A 57 2.78 -5.09 1.71
CA VAL A 57 3.68 -4.79 0.58
C VAL A 57 4.30 -6.03 -0.05
N LEU A 58 3.99 -7.22 0.47
CA LEU A 58 4.50 -8.51 0.00
C LEU A 58 3.41 -9.38 -0.68
N HIS A 59 2.15 -8.97 -0.68
CA HIS A 59 1.04 -9.80 -1.16
C HIS A 59 1.16 -10.28 -2.61
N MET A 60 1.93 -9.59 -3.45
CA MET A 60 2.18 -9.95 -4.85
C MET A 60 3.29 -10.99 -5.05
N VAL A 61 3.91 -11.45 -3.96
CA VAL A 61 5.04 -12.40 -4.04
C VAL A 61 4.53 -13.81 -4.25
N GLY A 62 4.86 -14.42 -5.40
CA GLY A 62 4.42 -15.76 -5.77
C GLY A 62 5.22 -16.88 -5.09
N GLN A 63 4.69 -18.14 -5.16
CA GLN A 63 5.24 -19.32 -4.50
C GLN A 63 6.74 -19.54 -4.79
N ARG A 64 7.16 -19.43 -6.07
CA ARG A 64 8.57 -19.58 -6.47
C ARG A 64 9.53 -18.70 -5.67
N VAL A 65 9.09 -17.52 -5.29
CA VAL A 65 9.89 -16.57 -4.48
C VAL A 65 9.75 -16.91 -2.99
N LEU A 66 8.53 -17.20 -2.51
CA LEU A 66 8.29 -17.56 -1.11
C LEU A 66 9.15 -18.75 -0.66
N GLU A 67 9.31 -19.76 -1.51
CA GLU A 67 10.16 -20.95 -1.24
C GLU A 67 11.64 -20.62 -1.04
N ARG A 68 12.08 -19.51 -1.64
CA ARG A 68 13.48 -19.01 -1.54
C ARG A 68 13.64 -17.85 -0.56
N LEU A 69 12.56 -17.42 0.07
CA LEU A 69 12.56 -16.28 0.97
C LEU A 69 12.67 -16.69 2.43
N SER A 70 13.43 -15.93 3.20
CA SER A 70 13.48 -16.00 4.65
C SER A 70 13.13 -14.63 5.23
N LEU A 71 12.20 -14.60 6.19
CA LEU A 71 11.75 -13.41 6.89
C LEU A 71 12.07 -13.54 8.39
N PRO A 72 13.35 -13.41 8.78
CA PRO A 72 13.81 -13.77 10.12
C PRO A 72 13.28 -12.86 11.23
N ILE A 73 12.75 -11.69 10.89
CA ILE A 73 12.27 -10.71 11.89
C ILE A 73 10.75 -10.65 12.00
N GLY A 74 10.01 -11.40 11.21
CA GLY A 74 8.54 -11.38 11.23
C GLY A 74 7.93 -11.88 12.54
N GLY A 75 8.67 -12.67 13.32
CA GLY A 75 8.27 -13.15 14.64
C GLY A 75 8.68 -12.23 15.81
N TRP A 76 9.22 -11.04 15.54
CA TRP A 76 9.69 -10.11 16.57
C TRP A 76 8.87 -8.84 16.63
N THR A 77 8.68 -8.31 17.84
CA THR A 77 8.26 -6.91 17.95
C THR A 77 9.46 -5.97 17.71
N LYS A 78 9.20 -4.74 17.33
CA LYS A 78 10.29 -3.79 17.07
C LYS A 78 11.16 -3.50 18.32
N PRO A 79 10.59 -3.35 19.53
CA PRO A 79 11.39 -3.21 20.75
C PRO A 79 12.29 -4.42 21.00
N ASP A 80 11.76 -5.63 20.90
CA ASP A 80 12.53 -6.86 21.15
C ASP A 80 13.66 -7.02 20.13
N LEU A 81 13.38 -6.74 18.86
CA LEU A 81 14.39 -6.78 17.81
C LEU A 81 15.53 -5.77 18.05
N ARG A 82 15.20 -4.56 18.53
CA ARG A 82 16.22 -3.55 18.88
C ARG A 82 17.08 -3.99 20.06
N ALA A 83 16.47 -4.55 21.09
CA ALA A 83 17.19 -5.10 22.24
C ALA A 83 18.15 -6.23 21.81
N GLU A 84 17.71 -7.13 20.93
CA GLU A 84 18.56 -8.19 20.39
C GLU A 84 19.68 -7.66 19.49
N ALA A 85 19.41 -6.64 18.67
CA ALA A 85 20.42 -5.99 17.84
C ALA A 85 21.50 -5.29 18.70
N GLU A 86 21.10 -4.64 19.81
CA GLU A 86 22.00 -4.03 20.78
C GLU A 86 22.85 -5.09 21.48
N ARG A 87 22.23 -6.18 21.95
CA ARG A 87 22.93 -7.31 22.56
C ARG A 87 24.01 -7.93 21.65
N ARG A 88 23.75 -7.91 20.33
CA ARG A 88 24.72 -8.37 19.30
C ARG A 88 25.71 -7.30 18.87
N GLY A 89 25.67 -6.09 19.42
CA GLY A 89 26.56 -5.00 19.05
C GLY A 89 26.34 -4.45 17.64
N LEU A 90 25.14 -4.60 17.07
CA LEU A 90 24.85 -4.12 15.73
C LEU A 90 24.69 -2.59 15.71
N LEU A 91 25.45 -1.90 14.88
CA LEU A 91 25.42 -0.44 14.74
C LEU A 91 24.04 0.13 14.35
N THR A 92 23.19 -0.70 13.78
CA THR A 92 21.84 -0.32 13.35
C THR A 92 20.78 -0.40 14.46
N ALA A 93 21.12 -0.87 15.66
CA ALA A 93 20.18 -1.04 16.77
C ALA A 93 19.42 0.25 17.11
N ALA A 94 20.14 1.37 17.20
CA ALA A 94 19.58 2.69 17.51
C ALA A 94 19.12 3.50 16.28
N LYS A 95 19.24 2.94 15.05
CA LYS A 95 18.85 3.67 13.83
C LYS A 95 17.36 3.98 13.81
N PRO A 96 16.96 5.26 13.57
CA PRO A 96 15.54 5.60 13.37
C PRO A 96 14.93 4.86 12.18
N ASP A 97 13.64 4.61 12.24
CA ASP A 97 12.90 4.02 11.12
C ASP A 97 12.88 4.99 9.94
N SER A 98 12.98 4.45 8.72
CA SER A 98 12.74 5.22 7.51
C SER A 98 11.25 5.59 7.44
N GLN A 99 10.97 6.87 7.21
CA GLN A 99 9.60 7.39 7.15
C GLN A 99 9.08 7.52 5.72
N ASP A 100 9.99 7.57 4.74
CA ASP A 100 9.68 7.78 3.33
C ASP A 100 10.13 6.61 2.45
N VAL A 101 9.62 6.58 1.22
CA VAL A 101 10.10 5.68 0.18
C VAL A 101 11.59 5.94 -0.12
N CYS A 102 12.36 4.88 -0.31
CA CYS A 102 13.82 4.92 -0.34
C CYS A 102 14.45 5.80 -1.45
N PHE A 103 13.69 6.17 -2.49
CA PHE A 103 14.16 6.97 -3.62
C PHE A 103 13.71 8.45 -3.56
N ILE A 104 12.93 8.84 -2.55
CA ILE A 104 12.60 10.25 -2.30
C ILE A 104 13.52 10.76 -1.21
N THR A 105 14.34 11.75 -1.54
CA THR A 105 15.26 12.38 -0.57
C THR A 105 14.52 13.33 0.36
N LYS A 106 14.95 13.40 1.63
CA LYS A 106 14.35 14.33 2.60
C LYS A 106 14.46 15.80 2.17
N SER A 107 15.49 16.14 1.42
CA SER A 107 15.74 17.53 0.96
C SER A 107 14.92 17.94 -0.25
N GLY A 108 14.57 17.00 -1.13
CA GLY A 108 13.81 17.29 -2.36
C GLY A 108 12.31 17.05 -2.23
N GLY A 109 11.93 16.11 -1.40
CA GLY A 109 10.54 15.71 -1.24
C GLY A 109 9.90 15.13 -2.51
N ARG A 110 8.57 14.89 -2.42
CA ARG A 110 7.78 14.30 -3.52
C ARG A 110 7.66 15.24 -4.71
N ALA A 111 7.56 16.55 -4.47
CA ALA A 111 7.42 17.54 -5.53
C ALA A 111 8.64 17.59 -6.45
N ALA A 112 9.86 17.70 -5.89
CA ALA A 112 11.09 17.69 -6.68
C ALA A 112 11.25 16.38 -7.46
N PHE A 113 10.95 15.24 -6.83
CA PHE A 113 11.02 13.95 -7.49
C PHE A 113 10.11 13.84 -8.73
N LEU A 114 8.88 14.35 -8.65
CA LEU A 114 7.92 14.34 -9.76
C LEU A 114 8.27 15.37 -10.82
N SER A 115 8.69 16.57 -10.41
CA SER A 115 9.12 17.63 -11.34
C SER A 115 10.25 17.16 -12.26
N ASP A 116 11.22 16.42 -11.73
CA ASP A 116 12.35 15.89 -12.53
C ASP A 116 11.95 14.81 -13.55
N ARG A 117 10.74 14.22 -13.44
CA ARG A 117 10.34 13.02 -14.22
C ARG A 117 9.14 13.20 -15.13
N GLY A 118 8.30 14.14 -14.90
CA GLY A 118 7.08 14.31 -15.69
C GLY A 118 6.54 15.73 -15.67
N GLY A 119 7.16 16.57 -14.86
CA GLY A 119 6.66 17.91 -14.58
C GLY A 119 5.55 17.92 -13.52
N LEU A 120 5.11 19.10 -13.18
CA LEU A 120 3.98 19.36 -12.31
C LEU A 120 3.02 20.28 -13.06
N THR A 121 1.75 19.90 -13.11
CA THR A 121 0.73 20.61 -13.89
C THR A 121 -0.23 21.34 -12.95
N PRO A 122 -0.31 22.68 -13.00
CA PRO A 122 -1.33 23.43 -12.30
C PRO A 122 -2.74 22.97 -12.71
N GLY A 123 -3.66 22.91 -11.76
CA GLY A 123 -5.03 22.48 -12.01
C GLY A 123 -6.08 23.37 -11.41
N VAL A 124 -7.32 23.19 -11.90
CA VAL A 124 -8.51 23.85 -11.40
C VAL A 124 -9.22 22.96 -10.39
N ILE A 125 -9.65 23.56 -9.27
CA ILE A 125 -10.52 22.88 -8.31
C ILE A 125 -11.96 23.23 -8.66
N VAL A 126 -12.79 22.21 -8.80
CA VAL A 126 -14.25 22.35 -9.01
C VAL A 126 -15.02 21.69 -7.87
N ASP A 127 -16.22 22.17 -7.62
CA ASP A 127 -17.17 21.48 -6.74
C ASP A 127 -17.90 20.34 -7.48
N GLU A 128 -18.81 19.64 -6.78
CA GLU A 128 -19.61 18.54 -7.35
C GLU A 128 -20.54 18.96 -8.50
N SER A 129 -20.80 20.25 -8.66
CA SER A 129 -21.58 20.79 -9.77
C SER A 129 -20.72 21.22 -10.98
N GLY A 130 -19.40 21.13 -10.86
CA GLY A 130 -18.44 21.54 -11.88
C GLY A 130 -18.10 23.04 -11.86
N VAL A 131 -18.52 23.78 -10.83
CA VAL A 131 -18.17 25.19 -10.66
C VAL A 131 -16.77 25.32 -10.13
N ALA A 132 -15.93 26.16 -10.76
CA ALA A 132 -14.58 26.44 -10.31
C ALA A 132 -14.57 27.20 -8.98
N VAL A 133 -13.89 26.65 -7.98
CA VAL A 133 -13.83 27.17 -6.60
C VAL A 133 -12.42 27.44 -6.11
N GLY A 134 -11.41 27.10 -6.91
CA GLY A 134 -10.01 27.32 -6.54
C GLY A 134 -9.02 26.74 -7.54
N THR A 135 -7.76 26.68 -7.13
CA THR A 135 -6.67 26.10 -7.95
C THR A 135 -5.71 25.30 -7.10
N VAL A 136 -4.95 24.42 -7.74
CA VAL A 136 -3.79 23.72 -7.14
C VAL A 136 -2.54 23.95 -7.99
N PRO A 137 -1.37 24.10 -7.37
CA PRO A 137 -0.12 24.29 -8.11
C PRO A 137 0.33 23.03 -8.88
N ALA A 138 -0.16 21.86 -8.50
CA ALA A 138 0.18 20.58 -9.13
C ALA A 138 -0.88 19.52 -8.83
N THR A 139 -1.56 19.04 -9.85
CA THR A 139 -2.58 17.98 -9.75
C THR A 139 -1.97 16.65 -9.31
N GLU A 140 -0.73 16.35 -9.71
CA GLU A 140 0.01 15.13 -9.38
C GLU A 140 0.34 15.01 -7.88
N LEU A 141 0.29 16.10 -7.15
CA LEU A 141 0.50 16.14 -5.69
C LEU A 141 -0.79 16.00 -4.89
N VAL A 142 -1.94 16.08 -5.54
CA VAL A 142 -3.25 15.94 -4.91
C VAL A 142 -3.61 14.46 -4.76
N THR A 143 -4.27 14.13 -3.66
CA THR A 143 -4.67 12.74 -3.35
C THR A 143 -6.14 12.72 -2.94
N ILE A 144 -6.90 11.72 -3.38
CA ILE A 144 -8.29 11.49 -2.95
C ILE A 144 -8.36 11.43 -1.42
N GLY A 145 -9.34 12.11 -0.84
CA GLY A 145 -9.51 12.27 0.59
C GLY A 145 -8.67 13.39 1.22
N GLN A 146 -7.80 14.06 0.47
CA GLN A 146 -7.03 15.19 0.96
C GLN A 146 -7.95 16.36 1.33
N ARG A 147 -7.67 17.00 2.49
CA ARG A 147 -8.40 18.17 2.99
C ARG A 147 -7.53 19.43 3.04
N LYS A 148 -6.22 19.26 3.32
CA LYS A 148 -5.30 20.39 3.52
C LYS A 148 -4.50 20.68 2.25
N GLY A 149 -4.06 21.94 2.12
CA GLY A 149 -3.24 22.36 0.97
C GLY A 149 -4.05 22.58 -0.32
N LEU A 150 -5.36 22.76 -0.20
CA LEU A 150 -6.24 23.19 -1.29
C LEU A 150 -6.51 24.68 -1.11
N ASP A 151 -6.25 25.47 -2.13
CA ASP A 151 -6.52 26.92 -2.12
C ASP A 151 -7.98 27.17 -2.55
N VAL A 152 -8.89 26.93 -1.60
CA VAL A 152 -10.34 27.12 -1.78
C VAL A 152 -10.84 28.12 -0.76
N SER A 153 -11.65 29.08 -1.20
CA SER A 153 -12.21 30.13 -0.39
C SER A 153 -13.73 30.01 -0.27
N GLY A 154 -14.27 30.43 0.89
CA GLY A 154 -15.72 30.67 1.03
C GLY A 154 -16.60 29.45 1.24
N MET A 155 -16.04 28.28 1.51
CA MET A 155 -16.79 27.06 1.76
C MET A 155 -17.14 26.91 3.25
N GLY A 156 -18.44 26.83 3.57
CA GLY A 156 -18.94 26.80 4.95
C GLY A 156 -18.67 25.51 5.74
N GLU A 157 -18.34 24.39 5.06
CA GLU A 157 -18.01 23.11 5.66
C GLU A 157 -16.68 22.57 5.10
N PRO A 158 -16.01 21.63 5.81
CA PRO A 158 -14.79 21.01 5.30
C PRO A 158 -15.03 20.23 4.01
N HIS A 159 -14.25 20.52 2.97
CA HIS A 159 -14.25 19.81 1.69
C HIS A 159 -13.03 18.91 1.57
N PHE A 160 -13.22 17.82 0.83
CA PHE A 160 -12.24 16.77 0.59
C PHE A 160 -12.13 16.53 -0.92
N VAL A 161 -10.96 16.17 -1.38
CA VAL A 161 -10.76 15.73 -2.76
C VAL A 161 -11.57 14.46 -2.99
N LEU A 162 -12.49 14.50 -3.93
CA LEU A 162 -13.35 13.39 -4.33
C LEU A 162 -12.76 12.67 -5.55
N ASP A 163 -12.15 13.43 -6.47
CA ASP A 163 -11.59 12.92 -7.70
C ASP A 163 -10.45 13.80 -8.21
N VAL A 164 -9.55 13.20 -8.99
CA VAL A 164 -8.42 13.89 -9.63
C VAL A 164 -8.32 13.40 -11.06
N ASP A 165 -8.68 14.25 -12.01
CA ASP A 165 -8.49 14.03 -13.44
C ASP A 165 -7.15 14.66 -13.87
N LEU A 166 -6.14 13.81 -14.04
CA LEU A 166 -4.80 14.25 -14.45
C LEU A 166 -4.75 14.66 -15.93
N ALA A 167 -5.65 14.15 -16.78
CA ALA A 167 -5.66 14.47 -18.20
C ALA A 167 -6.20 15.90 -18.42
N GLU A 168 -7.28 16.24 -17.73
CA GLU A 168 -7.91 17.55 -17.80
C GLU A 168 -7.36 18.54 -16.77
N SER A 169 -6.48 18.08 -15.86
CA SER A 169 -5.94 18.87 -14.75
C SER A 169 -7.03 19.45 -13.85
N VAL A 170 -8.05 18.64 -13.55
CA VAL A 170 -9.20 19.01 -12.72
C VAL A 170 -9.21 18.21 -11.43
N VAL A 171 -9.45 18.92 -10.31
CA VAL A 171 -9.62 18.33 -8.98
C VAL A 171 -11.05 18.59 -8.52
N THR A 172 -11.84 17.54 -8.33
CA THR A 172 -13.19 17.66 -7.79
C THR A 172 -13.17 17.57 -6.28
N ILE A 173 -13.83 18.50 -5.60
CA ILE A 173 -13.96 18.49 -4.14
C ILE A 173 -15.43 18.48 -3.71
N GLY A 174 -15.66 17.95 -2.51
CA GLY A 174 -17.00 17.94 -1.90
C GLY A 174 -16.94 17.56 -0.42
N PRO A 175 -18.11 17.49 0.23
CA PRO A 175 -18.20 17.12 1.64
C PRO A 175 -17.80 15.66 1.85
N ARG A 176 -17.42 15.31 3.10
CA ARG A 176 -16.95 13.98 3.43
C ARG A 176 -17.93 12.85 3.09
N ARG A 177 -19.25 13.13 3.15
CA ARG A 177 -20.28 12.15 2.78
C ARG A 177 -20.15 11.65 1.34
N SER A 178 -19.67 12.50 0.43
CA SER A 178 -19.46 12.14 -0.98
C SER A 178 -18.24 11.25 -1.22
N LEU A 179 -17.37 11.09 -0.20
CA LEU A 179 -16.29 10.10 -0.20
C LEU A 179 -16.76 8.70 0.24
N GLN A 180 -17.93 8.60 0.88
CA GLN A 180 -18.37 7.35 1.48
C GLN A 180 -18.84 6.37 0.42
N ILE A 181 -18.26 5.16 0.44
CA ILE A 181 -18.58 4.09 -0.50
C ILE A 181 -18.86 2.79 0.25
N ARG A 182 -19.61 1.88 -0.39
CA ARG A 182 -19.87 0.52 0.08
C ARG A 182 -19.20 -0.54 -0.77
N HIS A 183 -18.67 -0.19 -1.93
CA HIS A 183 -17.94 -1.12 -2.78
C HIS A 183 -16.75 -0.45 -3.43
N THR A 184 -15.73 -1.25 -3.75
CA THR A 184 -14.53 -0.82 -4.48
C THR A 184 -14.30 -1.82 -5.60
N PRO A 185 -14.46 -1.43 -6.87
CA PRO A 185 -14.05 -2.25 -8.00
C PRO A 185 -12.55 -2.53 -7.94
N PHE A 186 -12.13 -3.66 -8.49
CA PHE A 186 -10.71 -3.98 -8.59
C PHE A 186 -10.39 -4.73 -9.89
N ARG A 187 -9.13 -4.69 -10.26
CA ARG A 187 -8.53 -5.41 -11.39
C ARG A 187 -7.27 -6.15 -10.95
N ASP A 188 -6.76 -6.99 -11.85
CA ASP A 188 -5.49 -7.71 -11.69
C ASP A 188 -5.38 -8.49 -10.37
N PRO A 189 -6.37 -9.33 -10.01
CA PRO A 189 -6.30 -10.09 -8.78
C PRO A 189 -5.17 -11.11 -8.81
N VAL A 190 -4.42 -11.21 -7.72
CA VAL A 190 -3.40 -12.23 -7.47
C VAL A 190 -3.82 -13.02 -6.24
N TRP A 191 -3.91 -14.33 -6.38
CA TRP A 191 -4.33 -15.24 -5.32
C TRP A 191 -3.16 -16.07 -4.83
N ALA A 192 -3.11 -16.28 -3.52
CA ALA A 192 -2.09 -17.13 -2.90
C ALA A 192 -2.32 -18.62 -3.21
N SER A 193 -3.55 -18.98 -3.58
CA SER A 193 -3.98 -20.30 -4.12
C SER A 193 -5.12 -20.11 -5.11
N GLU A 194 -6.24 -20.78 -4.90
CA GLU A 194 -7.44 -20.61 -5.70
C GLU A 194 -8.12 -19.25 -5.50
N PRO A 195 -8.81 -18.71 -6.52
CA PRO A 195 -9.61 -17.51 -6.39
C PRO A 195 -10.57 -17.59 -5.21
N HIS A 196 -10.60 -16.55 -4.38
CA HIS A 196 -11.49 -16.48 -3.23
C HIS A 196 -12.68 -15.57 -3.50
N VAL A 197 -13.89 -16.09 -3.29
CA VAL A 197 -15.13 -15.31 -3.25
C VAL A 197 -15.80 -15.56 -1.90
N GLY A 198 -16.00 -14.51 -1.13
CA GLY A 198 -16.57 -14.65 0.21
C GLY A 198 -16.08 -13.63 1.22
N PRO A 199 -16.37 -13.85 2.51
CA PRO A 199 -15.93 -12.94 3.58
C PRO A 199 -14.41 -12.97 3.73
N ALA A 200 -13.83 -11.76 3.93
CA ALA A 200 -12.41 -11.57 4.20
C ALA A 200 -12.18 -10.28 5.00
N LEU A 201 -10.99 -10.13 5.55
CA LEU A 201 -10.49 -8.82 5.99
C LEU A 201 -9.74 -8.18 4.82
N VAL A 202 -10.07 -6.94 4.48
CA VAL A 202 -9.45 -6.23 3.36
C VAL A 202 -8.73 -4.98 3.83
N GLN A 203 -7.45 -4.88 3.49
CA GLN A 203 -6.60 -3.73 3.78
C GLN A 203 -6.33 -2.95 2.48
N ALA A 204 -6.56 -1.64 2.49
CA ALA A 204 -6.44 -0.78 1.31
C ALA A 204 -5.29 0.24 1.38
N SER A 205 -4.46 0.18 2.40
CA SER A 205 -3.25 1.01 2.51
C SER A 205 -2.24 0.38 3.47
N ALA A 206 -0.95 0.66 3.30
CA ALA A 206 0.13 0.04 4.08
C ALA A 206 0.02 0.27 5.59
N HIS A 207 -0.55 1.39 6.02
CA HIS A 207 -0.74 1.74 7.43
C HIS A 207 -2.23 1.72 7.86
N GLY A 208 -3.13 1.30 6.96
CA GLY A 208 -4.55 1.17 7.25
C GLY A 208 -4.87 -0.13 7.98
N ARG A 209 -5.96 -0.11 8.75
CA ARG A 209 -6.51 -1.34 9.33
C ARG A 209 -7.20 -2.17 8.25
N ALA A 210 -7.08 -3.49 8.34
CA ALA A 210 -7.92 -4.39 7.58
C ALA A 210 -9.37 -4.32 8.11
N LEU A 211 -10.33 -4.21 7.21
CA LEU A 211 -11.75 -4.07 7.53
C LEU A 211 -12.53 -5.27 6.99
N PRO A 212 -13.58 -5.72 7.69
CA PRO A 212 -14.44 -6.78 7.20
C PRO A 212 -15.12 -6.40 5.87
N ALA A 213 -15.09 -7.31 4.93
CA ALA A 213 -15.71 -7.13 3.61
C ALA A 213 -16.07 -8.49 3.02
N HIS A 214 -16.83 -8.48 1.93
CA HIS A 214 -17.05 -9.61 1.05
C HIS A 214 -16.27 -9.35 -0.24
N VAL A 215 -15.36 -10.24 -0.59
CA VAL A 215 -14.62 -10.20 -1.86
C VAL A 215 -15.46 -10.90 -2.91
N GLY A 216 -15.83 -10.16 -3.95
CA GLY A 216 -16.49 -10.68 -5.14
C GLY A 216 -15.50 -11.01 -6.26
N PRO A 217 -15.97 -11.30 -7.47
CA PRO A 217 -15.10 -11.62 -8.60
C PRO A 217 -14.36 -10.41 -9.16
N ASP A 218 -14.93 -9.20 -9.02
CA ASP A 218 -14.45 -7.95 -9.62
C ASP A 218 -14.47 -6.74 -8.67
N ARG A 219 -14.91 -6.94 -7.43
CA ARG A 219 -15.03 -5.86 -6.44
C ARG A 219 -15.03 -6.37 -5.01
N VAL A 220 -14.72 -5.46 -4.09
CA VAL A 220 -14.89 -5.61 -2.65
C VAL A 220 -16.19 -4.92 -2.24
N GLU A 221 -17.05 -5.62 -1.51
CA GLU A 221 -18.25 -5.08 -0.85
C GLU A 221 -17.94 -4.93 0.65
N TRP A 222 -17.88 -3.67 1.11
CA TRP A 222 -17.52 -3.36 2.48
C TRP A 222 -18.72 -3.58 3.41
N MET A 223 -18.49 -4.18 4.56
CA MET A 223 -19.56 -4.39 5.56
C MET A 223 -20.07 -3.09 6.17
N ALA A 224 -19.30 -2.01 6.12
CA ALA A 224 -19.70 -0.66 6.52
C ALA A 224 -19.19 0.36 5.49
N GLU A 225 -19.82 1.53 5.47
CA GLU A 225 -19.33 2.65 4.66
C GLU A 225 -17.92 3.05 5.07
N ARG A 226 -17.12 3.39 4.09
CA ARG A 226 -15.74 3.87 4.28
C ARG A 226 -15.39 4.94 3.26
N ASP A 227 -14.34 5.70 3.55
CA ASP A 227 -13.80 6.64 2.57
C ASP A 227 -13.28 5.87 1.33
N ARG A 228 -13.54 6.43 0.16
CA ARG A 228 -13.15 5.88 -1.15
C ARG A 228 -11.66 5.52 -1.18
N VAL A 229 -11.37 4.36 -1.73
CA VAL A 229 -10.01 3.94 -2.04
C VAL A 229 -9.57 4.62 -3.33
N ALA A 230 -8.40 5.22 -3.32
CA ALA A 230 -7.87 5.85 -4.53
C ALA A 230 -7.54 4.78 -5.60
N PRO A 231 -7.87 5.02 -6.88
CA PRO A 231 -7.47 4.15 -7.97
C PRO A 231 -5.97 3.87 -7.96
N GLY A 232 -5.59 2.65 -8.30
CA GLY A 232 -4.19 2.21 -8.27
C GLY A 232 -3.67 1.79 -6.89
N GLN A 233 -4.47 1.92 -5.81
CA GLN A 233 -4.11 1.37 -4.50
C GLN A 233 -4.28 -0.15 -4.49
N SER A 234 -3.38 -0.84 -3.80
CA SER A 234 -3.57 -2.27 -3.58
C SER A 234 -4.65 -2.54 -2.53
N LEU A 235 -5.44 -3.55 -2.79
CA LEU A 235 -6.35 -4.20 -1.86
C LEU A 235 -5.73 -5.54 -1.48
N VAL A 236 -5.44 -5.76 -0.22
CA VAL A 236 -4.86 -7.03 0.26
C VAL A 236 -5.89 -7.77 1.08
N PHE A 237 -6.11 -9.03 0.74
CA PHE A 237 -7.15 -9.89 1.30
C PHE A 237 -6.55 -10.83 2.32
N TYR A 238 -7.19 -10.95 3.49
CA TYR A 238 -6.73 -11.78 4.59
C TYR A 238 -7.85 -12.69 5.11
N ASP A 239 -7.48 -13.91 5.47
CA ASP A 239 -8.22 -14.78 6.36
C ASP A 239 -7.49 -14.79 7.73
N GLY A 240 -8.05 -14.09 8.71
CA GLY A 240 -7.33 -13.77 9.94
C GLY A 240 -6.04 -12.97 9.68
N ASP A 241 -4.89 -13.57 9.93
CA ASP A 241 -3.56 -13.01 9.65
C ASP A 241 -2.90 -13.59 8.37
N LEU A 242 -3.55 -14.55 7.71
CA LEU A 242 -3.07 -15.19 6.49
C LEU A 242 -3.40 -14.34 5.27
N VAL A 243 -2.44 -14.04 4.44
CA VAL A 243 -2.66 -13.40 3.14
C VAL A 243 -3.23 -14.43 2.17
N ILE A 244 -4.44 -14.19 1.68
CA ILE A 244 -5.12 -15.06 0.71
C ILE A 244 -5.07 -14.51 -0.72
N GLY A 245 -4.75 -13.23 -0.88
CA GLY A 245 -4.59 -12.59 -2.18
C GLY A 245 -4.56 -11.08 -2.09
N GLY A 246 -4.69 -10.46 -3.23
CA GLY A 246 -4.83 -9.01 -3.36
C GLY A 246 -5.15 -8.60 -4.79
N ALA A 247 -5.46 -7.33 -4.99
CA ALA A 247 -5.84 -6.75 -6.28
C ALA A 247 -5.49 -5.26 -6.32
N ILE A 248 -5.74 -4.60 -7.42
CA ILE A 248 -5.57 -3.15 -7.59
C ILE A 248 -6.96 -2.51 -7.66
N ALA A 249 -7.22 -1.51 -6.84
CA ALA A 249 -8.45 -0.71 -6.89
C ALA A 249 -8.54 0.08 -8.22
N ASP A 250 -9.74 0.10 -8.81
CA ASP A 250 -10.08 0.91 -9.98
C ASP A 250 -10.71 2.25 -9.61
#